data_99e02f3e4a5d52a9bb3d892c44a74b0b
#
_entry.id   99e02f3e4a5d52a9bb3d892c44a74b0b
#
_cell.length_a   1.000
_cell.length_b   1.000
_cell.length_c   1.000
_cell.angle_alpha   90.00
_cell.angle_beta   90.00
_cell.angle_gamma   90.00
#
_symmetry.space_group_name_H-M   'P 1'
#
loop_
_entity.id
_entity.type
_entity.pdbx_description
1 polymer ?
#
loop_
_entity_poly.entity_id
_entity_poly.type
_entity_poly.pdbx_seq_one_letter_code
_entity_poly.pdbx_strand_id
1 'polypeptide(L)'
;MGGMSRFCAGVVLIACLVLACAWPAHAAEPMLLTDAKPTVSLSPAMRYSVDAHLDLRAEDLFGKIDSDYFQNLPKGDPTFGFVDGAYWFHVRLGNGNPERRDYVLAVDYVLLDQIDLYLRRADGSVVHQVSGDQRPFQSRAYNYRAPNFLIRLDGGESVDLLLRVQSESSMQVPMTMYTEPAFLNQVRDAQFGIGIYYGMILA
;
A
#
# COMPACT_ATOMS: atom_id res chain seq x y z
N MET A 1 -25.80 -58.68 -10.83
CA MET A 1 -26.23 -57.27 -10.81
C MET A 1 -25.53 -56.44 -9.69
N GLY A 2 -24.27 -56.67 -9.39
CA GLY A 2 -23.58 -56.01 -8.24
C GLY A 2 -22.33 -55.14 -8.57
N GLY A 3 -21.95 -55.03 -9.84
CA GLY A 3 -20.67 -54.34 -10.20
C GLY A 3 -20.83 -52.87 -10.57
N MET A 4 -21.96 -52.44 -11.06
CA MET A 4 -22.18 -51.08 -11.57
C MET A 4 -22.42 -50.01 -10.48
N SER A 5 -23.01 -50.45 -9.35
CA SER A 5 -23.27 -49.57 -8.18
C SER A 5 -22.02 -49.13 -7.43
N ARG A 6 -20.97 -49.98 -7.37
CA ARG A 6 -19.69 -49.65 -6.69
C ARG A 6 -18.82 -48.73 -7.51
N PHE A 7 -18.91 -48.76 -8.85
CA PHE A 7 -18.17 -47.84 -9.74
C PHE A 7 -18.71 -46.41 -9.68
N CYS A 8 -20.06 -46.25 -9.66
CA CYS A 8 -20.65 -44.90 -9.53
C CYS A 8 -20.36 -44.25 -8.16
N ALA A 9 -20.36 -45.03 -7.07
CA ALA A 9 -20.05 -44.52 -5.74
C ALA A 9 -18.59 -44.01 -5.63
N GLY A 10 -17.62 -44.71 -6.26
CA GLY A 10 -16.22 -44.28 -6.28
C GLY A 10 -15.99 -43.00 -7.08
N VAL A 11 -16.64 -42.86 -8.23
CA VAL A 11 -16.53 -41.65 -9.08
C VAL A 11 -17.14 -40.42 -8.40
N VAL A 12 -18.28 -40.56 -7.73
CA VAL A 12 -18.93 -39.48 -6.98
C VAL A 12 -18.05 -39.05 -5.77
N LEU A 13 -17.43 -40.01 -5.08
CA LEU A 13 -16.52 -39.70 -3.93
C LEU A 13 -15.27 -38.95 -4.37
N ILE A 14 -14.67 -39.31 -5.51
CA ILE A 14 -13.50 -38.61 -6.08
C ILE A 14 -13.91 -37.22 -6.57
N ALA A 15 -15.07 -37.06 -7.20
CA ALA A 15 -15.57 -35.75 -7.63
C ALA A 15 -15.84 -34.81 -6.44
N CYS A 16 -16.38 -35.29 -5.32
CA CYS A 16 -16.58 -34.53 -4.11
C CYS A 16 -15.25 -34.16 -3.43
N LEU A 17 -14.21 -35.01 -3.49
CA LEU A 17 -12.88 -34.71 -2.93
C LEU A 17 -12.16 -33.62 -3.72
N VAL A 18 -12.33 -33.59 -5.05
CA VAL A 18 -11.72 -32.56 -5.92
C VAL A 18 -12.41 -31.21 -5.76
N LEU A 19 -13.73 -31.16 -5.53
CA LEU A 19 -14.44 -29.92 -5.24
C LEU A 19 -14.11 -29.34 -3.84
N ALA A 20 -13.72 -30.17 -2.88
CA ALA A 20 -13.38 -29.71 -1.52
C ALA A 20 -12.01 -29.04 -1.43
N CYS A 21 -11.12 -29.18 -2.44
CA CYS A 21 -9.79 -28.59 -2.45
C CYS A 21 -9.70 -27.19 -3.09
N ALA A 22 -10.80 -26.67 -3.63
CA ALA A 22 -10.86 -25.29 -4.11
C ALA A 22 -11.26 -24.34 -2.96
N TRP A 23 -10.46 -24.29 -1.89
CA TRP A 23 -10.53 -23.16 -0.98
C TRP A 23 -10.10 -21.92 -1.77
N PRO A 24 -10.96 -20.91 -1.94
CA PRO A 24 -10.51 -19.66 -2.53
C PRO A 24 -9.36 -19.13 -1.66
N ALA A 25 -8.21 -18.90 -2.27
CA ALA A 25 -7.16 -18.12 -1.63
C ALA A 25 -7.85 -16.83 -1.13
N HIS A 26 -7.84 -16.62 0.19
CA HIS A 26 -8.45 -15.43 0.79
C HIS A 26 -7.60 -14.23 0.39
N ALA A 27 -7.90 -13.66 -0.76
CA ALA A 27 -7.38 -12.35 -1.12
C ALA A 27 -7.84 -11.38 -0.01
N ALA A 28 -6.91 -10.71 0.65
CA ALA A 28 -7.23 -9.75 1.70
C ALA A 28 -8.24 -8.73 1.17
N GLU A 29 -9.31 -8.46 1.92
CA GLU A 29 -10.29 -7.45 1.53
C GLU A 29 -9.61 -6.09 1.38
N PRO A 30 -9.97 -5.31 0.33
CA PRO A 30 -9.39 -4.00 0.13
C PRO A 30 -9.81 -3.03 1.23
N MET A 31 -8.87 -2.22 1.70
CA MET A 31 -9.18 -1.07 2.53
C MET A 31 -9.93 -0.04 1.67
N LEU A 32 -11.19 0.20 1.99
CA LEU A 32 -12.04 1.12 1.23
C LEU A 32 -11.76 2.57 1.61
N LEU A 33 -11.40 3.36 0.60
CA LEU A 33 -11.23 4.80 0.67
C LEU A 33 -12.56 5.46 0.30
N THR A 34 -13.05 6.39 1.13
CA THR A 34 -14.33 7.07 0.91
C THR A 34 -14.22 8.54 1.25
N ASP A 35 -15.09 9.37 0.66
CA ASP A 35 -15.17 10.80 0.98
C ASP A 35 -15.62 11.05 2.44
N ALA A 36 -16.32 10.08 3.06
CA ALA A 36 -16.72 10.14 4.47
C ALA A 36 -15.54 10.04 5.44
N LYS A 37 -14.42 9.46 5.00
CA LYS A 37 -13.16 9.37 5.75
C LYS A 37 -12.03 9.99 4.91
N PRO A 38 -11.91 11.32 4.89
CA PRO A 38 -10.98 12.02 4.01
C PRO A 38 -9.50 11.80 4.35
N THR A 39 -9.22 11.22 5.54
CA THR A 39 -7.87 10.90 6.01
C THR A 39 -7.89 9.53 6.68
N VAL A 40 -7.01 8.61 6.23
CA VAL A 40 -6.95 7.23 6.73
C VAL A 40 -5.50 6.80 6.87
N SER A 41 -5.10 6.31 8.06
CA SER A 41 -3.81 5.61 8.22
C SER A 41 -3.89 4.23 7.54
N LEU A 42 -2.85 3.87 6.78
CA LEU A 42 -2.76 2.56 6.13
C LEU A 42 -2.21 1.47 7.05
N SER A 43 -1.55 1.83 8.17
CA SER A 43 -0.88 0.89 9.08
C SER A 43 -1.73 -0.34 9.47
N PRO A 44 -3.05 -0.23 9.74
CA PRO A 44 -3.85 -1.38 10.14
C PRO A 44 -4.04 -2.45 9.05
N ALA A 45 -3.93 -2.07 7.76
CA ALA A 45 -4.13 -2.97 6.62
C ALA A 45 -2.80 -3.34 5.94
N MET A 46 -1.69 -2.77 6.40
CA MET A 46 -0.38 -3.00 5.81
C MET A 46 0.25 -4.30 6.26
N ARG A 47 0.92 -4.96 5.32
CA ARG A 47 1.85 -6.07 5.58
C ARG A 47 3.21 -5.69 5.03
N TYR A 48 4.28 -6.31 5.54
CA TYR A 48 5.64 -6.01 5.12
C TYR A 48 6.47 -7.26 4.85
N SER A 49 7.53 -7.09 4.08
CA SER A 49 8.60 -8.07 3.87
C SER A 49 9.94 -7.37 3.82
N VAL A 50 11.00 -8.07 4.20
CA VAL A 50 12.37 -7.54 4.25
C VAL A 50 13.17 -8.06 3.08
N ASP A 51 13.86 -7.17 2.40
CA ASP A 51 14.78 -7.43 1.29
C ASP A 51 16.21 -7.09 1.74
N ALA A 52 16.82 -8.02 2.47
CA ALA A 52 18.15 -7.84 3.03
C ALA A 52 19.28 -7.81 1.96
N HIS A 53 19.03 -8.37 0.79
CA HIS A 53 20.02 -8.49 -0.29
C HIS A 53 19.77 -7.52 -1.45
N LEU A 54 18.69 -6.74 -1.41
CA LEU A 54 18.31 -5.78 -2.46
C LEU A 54 18.10 -6.44 -3.83
N ASP A 55 17.63 -7.69 -3.85
CA ASP A 55 17.44 -8.48 -5.06
C ASP A 55 15.97 -8.72 -5.44
N LEU A 56 15.02 -8.32 -4.61
CA LEU A 56 13.59 -8.47 -4.87
C LEU A 56 13.08 -7.42 -5.87
N ARG A 57 12.18 -7.86 -6.75
CA ARG A 57 11.51 -7.01 -7.73
C ARG A 57 10.02 -6.95 -7.45
N ALA A 58 9.39 -5.85 -7.84
CA ALA A 58 7.95 -5.65 -7.66
C ALA A 58 7.13 -6.74 -8.37
N GLU A 59 7.54 -7.17 -9.57
CA GLU A 59 6.88 -8.22 -10.35
C GLU A 59 6.82 -9.55 -9.60
N ASP A 60 7.94 -9.95 -8.97
CA ASP A 60 8.03 -11.18 -8.18
C ASP A 60 7.17 -11.11 -6.92
N LEU A 61 7.11 -9.95 -6.31
CA LEU A 61 6.35 -9.73 -5.07
C LEU A 61 4.85 -9.65 -5.31
N PHE A 62 4.41 -9.11 -6.44
CA PHE A 62 2.99 -9.13 -6.81
C PHE A 62 2.42 -10.56 -6.93
N GLY A 63 3.25 -11.55 -7.25
CA GLY A 63 2.88 -12.97 -7.23
C GLY A 63 2.75 -13.57 -5.82
N LYS A 64 3.22 -12.87 -4.79
CA LYS A 64 3.31 -13.36 -3.40
C LYS A 64 2.42 -12.59 -2.41
N ILE A 65 1.67 -11.59 -2.86
CA ILE A 65 0.88 -10.71 -1.97
C ILE A 65 -0.20 -11.43 -1.16
N ASP A 66 -0.76 -12.51 -1.69
CA ASP A 66 -1.79 -13.31 -1.02
C ASP A 66 -1.20 -14.53 -0.27
N SER A 67 0.12 -14.59 -0.10
CA SER A 67 0.83 -15.63 0.64
C SER A 67 1.36 -15.12 1.99
N ASP A 68 1.90 -16.03 2.81
CA ASP A 68 2.55 -15.72 4.09
C ASP A 68 3.93 -15.04 3.92
N TYR A 69 4.31 -14.70 2.69
CA TYR A 69 5.56 -14.00 2.41
C TYR A 69 5.57 -12.58 3.03
N PHE A 70 4.42 -11.92 3.07
CA PHE A 70 4.23 -10.65 3.75
C PHE A 70 3.72 -10.87 5.17
N GLN A 71 4.44 -10.34 6.15
CA GLN A 71 4.09 -10.40 7.57
C GLN A 71 3.21 -9.21 7.97
N ASN A 72 2.37 -9.42 8.99
CA ASN A 72 1.62 -8.31 9.57
C ASN A 72 2.56 -7.34 10.28
N LEU A 73 2.25 -6.04 10.21
CA LEU A 73 2.99 -5.04 10.97
C LEU A 73 2.91 -5.31 12.48
N PRO A 74 3.99 -5.00 13.24
CA PRO A 74 3.89 -4.82 14.68
C PRO A 74 2.81 -3.77 15.01
N LYS A 75 2.26 -3.81 16.21
CA LYS A 75 1.27 -2.80 16.62
C LYS A 75 1.86 -1.39 16.51
N GLY A 76 1.12 -0.50 15.86
CA GLY A 76 1.48 0.90 15.64
C GLY A 76 1.95 1.18 14.22
N ASP A 77 2.59 2.34 14.04
CA ASP A 77 3.18 2.71 12.76
C ASP A 77 4.46 1.91 12.48
N PRO A 78 4.76 1.61 11.21
CA PRO A 78 5.94 0.83 10.83
C PRO A 78 7.22 1.57 11.21
N THR A 79 7.84 1.13 12.31
CA THR A 79 9.08 1.68 12.85
C THR A 79 10.02 0.51 13.15
N PHE A 80 11.16 0.44 12.42
CA PHE A 80 12.11 -0.67 12.50
C PHE A 80 13.49 -0.22 12.96
N GLY A 81 13.71 1.08 13.20
CA GLY A 81 15.00 1.62 13.58
C GLY A 81 16.00 1.68 12.41
N PHE A 82 17.29 1.58 12.72
CA PHE A 82 18.33 1.51 11.71
C PHE A 82 18.45 0.06 11.23
N VAL A 83 18.28 -0.14 9.94
CA VAL A 83 18.23 -1.46 9.32
C VAL A 83 18.98 -1.44 7.99
N ASP A 84 19.58 -2.58 7.63
CA ASP A 84 20.19 -2.77 6.32
C ASP A 84 19.15 -3.32 5.33
N GLY A 85 19.37 -3.07 4.03
CA GLY A 85 18.50 -3.56 2.97
C GLY A 85 17.31 -2.64 2.66
N ALA A 86 16.26 -3.21 2.10
CA ALA A 86 15.02 -2.52 1.79
C ALA A 86 13.82 -3.20 2.45
N TYR A 87 12.78 -2.45 2.69
CA TYR A 87 11.51 -2.93 3.21
C TYR A 87 10.44 -2.74 2.15
N TRP A 88 9.65 -3.78 1.95
CA TRP A 88 8.52 -3.78 1.05
C TRP A 88 7.23 -3.82 1.87
N PHE A 89 6.36 -2.86 1.61
CA PHE A 89 5.05 -2.76 2.25
C PHE A 89 3.97 -3.03 1.22
N HIS A 90 3.00 -3.84 1.57
CA HIS A 90 1.83 -4.14 0.74
C HIS A 90 0.56 -3.69 1.44
N VAL A 91 -0.34 -3.09 0.67
CA VAL A 91 -1.73 -2.84 1.05
C VAL A 91 -2.63 -2.95 -0.19
N ARG A 92 -3.81 -3.55 -0.02
CA ARG A 92 -4.85 -3.54 -1.05
C ARG A 92 -5.80 -2.40 -0.76
N LEU A 93 -6.00 -1.52 -1.74
CA LEU A 93 -6.83 -0.32 -1.64
C LEU A 93 -8.04 -0.45 -2.56
N GLY A 94 -9.17 0.12 -2.17
CA GLY A 94 -10.35 0.23 -3.01
C GLY A 94 -10.97 1.61 -2.94
N ASN A 95 -11.48 2.12 -4.08
CA ASN A 95 -12.30 3.32 -4.10
C ASN A 95 -13.75 2.94 -3.77
N GLY A 96 -14.20 3.27 -2.57
CA GLY A 96 -15.58 3.02 -2.12
C GLY A 96 -16.61 4.02 -2.67
N ASN A 97 -16.19 5.00 -3.47
CA ASN A 97 -17.08 5.94 -4.13
C ASN A 97 -17.47 5.43 -5.53
N PRO A 98 -18.66 5.80 -6.04
CA PRO A 98 -19.12 5.38 -7.37
C PRO A 98 -18.38 6.07 -8.52
N GLU A 99 -17.72 7.19 -8.24
CA GLU A 99 -16.98 7.97 -9.21
C GLU A 99 -15.48 7.86 -8.99
N ARG A 100 -14.70 8.21 -10.03
CA ARG A 100 -13.26 8.34 -9.93
C ARG A 100 -12.87 9.37 -8.86
N ARG A 101 -11.83 9.04 -8.09
CA ARG A 101 -11.27 9.94 -7.09
C ARG A 101 -9.74 9.97 -7.19
N ASP A 102 -9.21 11.13 -6.89
CA ASP A 102 -7.79 11.37 -6.71
C ASP A 102 -7.50 11.35 -5.20
N TYR A 103 -6.55 10.50 -4.83
CA TYR A 103 -6.06 10.35 -3.46
C TYR A 103 -4.57 10.70 -3.41
N VAL A 104 -4.11 11.14 -2.25
CA VAL A 104 -2.69 11.41 -2.01
C VAL A 104 -2.20 10.51 -0.89
N LEU A 105 -1.24 9.64 -1.22
CA LEU A 105 -0.46 8.92 -0.22
C LEU A 105 0.67 9.82 0.26
N ALA A 106 0.72 10.11 1.56
CA ALA A 106 1.86 10.76 2.20
C ALA A 106 2.61 9.78 3.10
N VAL A 107 3.95 9.85 3.06
CA VAL A 107 4.83 9.15 3.98
C VAL A 107 5.40 10.20 4.94
N ASP A 108 4.86 10.24 6.17
CA ASP A 108 5.08 11.34 7.11
C ASP A 108 6.44 11.24 7.83
N TYR A 109 7.48 10.79 7.13
CA TYR A 109 8.87 10.81 7.57
C TYR A 109 9.78 11.28 6.42
N VAL A 110 10.41 12.42 6.60
CA VAL A 110 11.07 13.17 5.52
C VAL A 110 12.49 12.71 5.18
N LEU A 111 13.09 11.86 6.03
CA LEU A 111 14.48 11.42 5.93
C LEU A 111 14.67 10.07 5.24
N LEU A 112 13.65 9.56 4.54
CA LEU A 112 13.78 8.35 3.77
C LEU A 112 14.45 8.64 2.42
N ASP A 113 15.53 7.91 2.14
CA ASP A 113 16.40 8.17 0.99
C ASP A 113 15.72 7.85 -0.33
N GLN A 114 15.16 6.63 -0.45
CA GLN A 114 14.54 6.14 -1.66
C GLN A 114 13.20 5.46 -1.35
N ILE A 115 12.17 5.90 -2.05
CA ILE A 115 10.83 5.34 -1.96
C ILE A 115 10.33 5.09 -3.38
N ASP A 116 10.06 3.82 -3.68
CA ASP A 116 9.48 3.37 -4.95
C ASP A 116 8.07 2.86 -4.68
N LEU A 117 7.07 3.49 -5.29
CA LEU A 117 5.68 3.08 -5.24
C LEU A 117 5.29 2.38 -6.53
N TYR A 118 4.72 1.18 -6.40
CA TYR A 118 4.16 0.40 -7.51
C TYR A 118 2.68 0.18 -7.24
N LEU A 119 1.85 0.55 -8.18
CA LEU A 119 0.39 0.39 -8.12
C LEU A 119 -0.03 -0.56 -9.23
N ARG A 120 -0.48 -1.77 -8.87
CA ARG A 120 -0.97 -2.76 -9.82
C ARG A 120 -2.49 -2.74 -9.87
N ARG A 121 -3.04 -2.59 -11.08
CA ARG A 121 -4.48 -2.66 -11.37
C ARG A 121 -4.94 -4.08 -11.67
N ALA A 122 -6.25 -4.29 -11.70
CA ALA A 122 -6.84 -5.59 -12.01
C ALA A 122 -6.52 -6.11 -13.42
N ASP A 123 -6.25 -5.22 -14.37
CA ASP A 123 -5.83 -5.57 -15.74
C ASP A 123 -4.34 -5.98 -15.83
N GLY A 124 -3.62 -5.96 -14.70
CA GLY A 124 -2.20 -6.27 -14.61
C GLY A 124 -1.28 -5.08 -14.92
N SER A 125 -1.81 -3.92 -15.32
CA SER A 125 -0.99 -2.72 -15.53
C SER A 125 -0.38 -2.24 -14.21
N VAL A 126 0.87 -1.75 -14.28
CA VAL A 126 1.62 -1.27 -13.12
C VAL A 126 2.04 0.17 -13.36
N VAL A 127 1.68 1.05 -12.44
CA VAL A 127 2.19 2.43 -12.39
C VAL A 127 3.33 2.48 -11.38
N HIS A 128 4.48 3.05 -11.77
CA HIS A 128 5.64 3.25 -10.90
C HIS A 128 5.88 4.74 -10.68
N GLN A 129 6.03 5.13 -9.43
CA GLN A 129 6.36 6.49 -9.00
C GLN A 129 7.51 6.43 -8.00
N VAL A 130 8.35 7.46 -7.97
CA VAL A 130 9.53 7.53 -7.09
C VAL A 130 9.51 8.81 -6.26
N SER A 131 10.03 8.73 -5.03
CA SER A 131 10.22 9.87 -4.14
C SER A 131 11.35 9.56 -3.14
N GLY A 132 11.61 10.46 -2.19
CA GLY A 132 12.65 10.31 -1.19
C GLY A 132 13.51 11.56 -1.10
N ASP A 133 14.43 11.64 -0.13
CA ASP A 133 15.29 12.81 0.03
C ASP A 133 16.49 12.81 -0.93
N GLN A 134 16.90 11.63 -1.43
CA GLN A 134 17.87 11.50 -2.51
C GLN A 134 17.28 11.74 -3.92
N ARG A 135 15.99 12.09 -4.01
CA ARG A 135 15.34 12.42 -5.27
C ARG A 135 15.07 13.90 -5.39
N PRO A 136 15.07 14.48 -6.61
CA PRO A 136 14.69 15.88 -6.79
C PRO A 136 13.34 16.18 -6.16
N PHE A 137 13.20 17.32 -5.50
CA PHE A 137 11.95 17.73 -4.85
C PHE A 137 10.74 17.70 -5.79
N GLN A 138 10.97 17.99 -7.07
CA GLN A 138 9.94 17.96 -8.13
C GLN A 138 9.42 16.54 -8.45
N SER A 139 10.04 15.48 -7.93
CA SER A 139 9.50 14.11 -8.05
C SER A 139 8.24 13.88 -7.21
N ARG A 140 7.95 14.75 -6.24
CA ARG A 140 6.76 14.69 -5.40
C ARG A 140 5.53 15.15 -6.20
N ALA A 141 4.40 14.48 -5.98
CA ALA A 141 3.16 14.85 -6.65
C ALA A 141 2.66 16.26 -6.27
N TYR A 142 2.91 16.64 -5.01
CA TYR A 142 2.57 17.97 -4.48
C TYR A 142 3.78 18.59 -3.78
N ASN A 143 3.85 19.93 -3.84
CA ASN A 143 4.90 20.71 -3.17
C ASN A 143 4.68 20.69 -1.64
N TYR A 144 5.12 19.61 -1.01
CA TYR A 144 5.03 19.39 0.43
C TYR A 144 6.31 18.73 0.96
N ARG A 145 6.65 19.00 2.22
CA ARG A 145 7.90 18.53 2.84
C ARG A 145 8.04 17.00 2.88
N ALA A 146 6.93 16.28 3.12
CA ALA A 146 6.93 14.82 3.16
C ALA A 146 6.82 14.22 1.76
N PRO A 147 7.47 13.07 1.47
CA PRO A 147 7.26 12.29 0.27
C PRO A 147 5.77 12.03 0.05
N ASN A 148 5.28 12.28 -1.16
CA ASN A 148 3.87 12.09 -1.48
C ASN A 148 3.67 11.65 -2.93
N PHE A 149 2.58 10.90 -3.16
CA PHE A 149 2.25 10.23 -4.41
C PHE A 149 0.78 10.45 -4.74
N LEU A 150 0.48 10.73 -6.00
CA LEU A 150 -0.88 10.85 -6.48
C LEU A 150 -1.39 9.48 -6.94
N ILE A 151 -2.50 9.04 -6.37
CA ILE A 151 -3.15 7.75 -6.67
C ILE A 151 -4.55 8.04 -7.22
N ARG A 152 -4.79 7.65 -8.47
CA ARG A 152 -6.08 7.83 -9.16
C ARG A 152 -6.78 6.49 -9.25
N LEU A 153 -7.97 6.41 -8.69
CA LEU A 153 -8.80 5.20 -8.70
C LEU A 153 -10.15 5.50 -9.34
N ASP A 154 -10.55 4.66 -10.29
CA ASP A 154 -11.89 4.73 -10.86
C ASP A 154 -12.94 4.28 -9.83
N GLY A 155 -14.23 4.58 -10.08
CA GLY A 155 -15.30 4.23 -9.14
C GLY A 155 -15.37 2.71 -8.90
N GLY A 156 -15.31 2.28 -7.65
CA GLY A 156 -15.31 0.88 -7.26
C GLY A 156 -14.03 0.10 -7.61
N GLU A 157 -13.00 0.76 -8.14
CA GLU A 157 -11.73 0.10 -8.49
C GLU A 157 -10.97 -0.34 -7.24
N SER A 158 -10.34 -1.52 -7.33
CA SER A 158 -9.39 -2.02 -6.32
C SER A 158 -8.02 -2.23 -6.94
N VAL A 159 -6.96 -1.90 -6.19
CA VAL A 159 -5.56 -1.98 -6.62
C VAL A 159 -4.68 -2.57 -5.52
N ASP A 160 -3.60 -3.22 -5.93
CA ASP A 160 -2.52 -3.60 -5.02
C ASP A 160 -1.42 -2.54 -5.06
N LEU A 161 -1.09 -2.00 -3.89
CA LEU A 161 0.00 -1.06 -3.71
C LEU A 161 1.19 -1.79 -3.07
N LEU A 162 2.36 -1.72 -3.71
CA LEU A 162 3.64 -2.07 -3.12
C LEU A 162 4.47 -0.80 -2.96
N LEU A 163 5.01 -0.60 -1.77
CA LEU A 163 5.96 0.46 -1.47
C LEU A 163 7.29 -0.16 -1.06
N ARG A 164 8.35 0.10 -1.83
CA ARG A 164 9.72 -0.24 -1.48
C ARG A 164 10.36 0.97 -0.83
N VAL A 165 10.93 0.77 0.34
CA VAL A 165 11.66 1.81 1.06
C VAL A 165 13.06 1.32 1.38
N GLN A 166 14.06 2.13 1.04
CA GLN A 166 15.45 1.92 1.39
C GLN A 166 16.00 3.21 1.97
N SER A 167 16.66 3.14 3.13
CA SER A 167 17.20 4.33 3.78
C SER A 167 18.35 3.98 4.72
N GLU A 168 19.34 4.85 4.77
CA GLU A 168 20.40 4.83 5.77
C GLU A 168 19.95 5.47 7.11
N SER A 169 18.82 6.20 7.07
CA SER A 169 18.16 6.75 8.26
C SER A 169 17.32 5.71 8.97
N SER A 170 16.76 6.08 10.14
CA SER A 170 15.81 5.22 10.84
C SER A 170 14.61 4.88 9.94
N MET A 171 14.33 3.59 9.77
CA MET A 171 13.21 3.09 8.96
C MET A 171 11.89 3.33 9.69
N GLN A 172 11.28 4.47 9.41
CA GLN A 172 9.95 4.85 9.89
C GLN A 172 9.10 5.19 8.67
N VAL A 173 8.00 4.44 8.48
CA VAL A 173 7.20 4.56 7.26
C VAL A 173 5.72 4.76 7.59
N PRO A 174 5.37 5.80 8.38
CA PRO A 174 3.96 6.11 8.65
C PRO A 174 3.30 6.57 7.36
N MET A 175 2.34 5.79 6.90
CA MET A 175 1.62 6.05 5.65
C MET A 175 0.19 6.49 5.93
N THR A 176 -0.14 7.66 5.41
CA THR A 176 -1.49 8.23 5.49
C THR A 176 -2.04 8.49 4.09
N MET A 177 -3.25 8.00 3.85
CA MET A 177 -4.00 8.28 2.63
C MET A 177 -4.96 9.42 2.89
N TYR A 178 -4.94 10.40 1.99
CA TYR A 178 -5.84 11.55 2.01
C TYR A 178 -6.69 11.58 0.74
N THR A 179 -7.92 12.08 0.83
CA THR A 179 -8.55 12.67 -0.36
C THR A 179 -7.75 13.90 -0.78
N GLU A 180 -7.69 14.21 -2.06
CA GLU A 180 -6.91 15.37 -2.54
C GLU A 180 -7.29 16.67 -1.84
N PRO A 181 -8.57 17.02 -1.63
CA PRO A 181 -8.95 18.23 -0.90
C PRO A 181 -8.46 18.23 0.56
N ALA A 182 -8.49 17.09 1.25
CA ALA A 182 -8.00 16.98 2.62
C ALA A 182 -6.48 17.18 2.69
N PHE A 183 -5.73 16.64 1.74
CA PHE A 183 -4.30 16.84 1.65
C PHE A 183 -3.92 18.30 1.41
N LEU A 184 -4.61 18.97 0.48
CA LEU A 184 -4.38 20.39 0.20
C LEU A 184 -4.68 21.28 1.42
N ASN A 185 -5.71 20.95 2.20
CA ASN A 185 -5.99 21.61 3.47
C ASN A 185 -4.85 21.38 4.48
N GLN A 186 -4.37 20.14 4.63
CA GLN A 186 -3.24 19.81 5.50
C GLN A 186 -1.96 20.60 5.13
N VAL A 187 -1.66 20.71 3.84
CA VAL A 187 -0.52 21.50 3.35
C VAL A 187 -0.67 22.97 3.71
N ARG A 188 -1.85 23.54 3.47
CA ARG A 188 -2.15 24.95 3.78
C ARG A 188 -2.01 25.23 5.27
N ASP A 189 -2.58 24.39 6.12
CA ASP A 189 -2.58 24.58 7.57
C ASP A 189 -1.15 24.45 8.14
N ALA A 190 -0.32 23.54 7.62
CA ALA A 190 1.09 23.45 7.96
C ALA A 190 1.87 24.70 7.57
N GLN A 191 1.64 25.26 6.38
CA GLN A 191 2.28 26.51 5.93
C GLN A 191 1.85 27.71 6.78
N PHE A 192 0.56 27.79 7.14
CA PHE A 192 0.01 28.85 7.98
C PHE A 192 0.66 28.82 9.39
N GLY A 193 0.76 27.64 10.00
CA GLY A 193 1.44 27.47 11.30
C GLY A 193 2.89 27.94 11.29
N ILE A 194 3.64 27.57 10.23
CA ILE A 194 5.03 28.02 10.04
C ILE A 194 5.08 29.54 9.86
N GLY A 195 4.19 30.13 9.10
CA GLY A 195 4.09 31.57 8.87
C GLY A 195 3.86 32.36 10.17
N ILE A 196 2.94 31.90 11.03
CA ILE A 196 2.70 32.50 12.36
C ILE A 196 3.94 32.40 13.23
N TYR A 197 4.59 31.24 13.27
CA TYR A 197 5.80 31.02 14.09
C TYR A 197 6.92 31.99 13.70
N TYR A 198 7.22 32.12 12.41
CA TYR A 198 8.25 33.09 11.96
C TYR A 198 7.80 34.54 12.15
N GLY A 199 6.50 34.84 11.97
CA GLY A 199 5.97 36.18 12.23
C GLY A 199 6.18 36.61 13.69
N MET A 200 5.97 35.69 14.64
CA MET A 200 6.21 35.98 16.07
C MET A 200 7.70 36.14 16.44
N ILE A 201 8.60 35.49 15.71
CA ILE A 201 10.05 35.63 15.96
C ILE A 201 10.58 36.97 15.44
N LEU A 202 9.97 37.49 14.37
CA LEU A 202 10.43 38.73 13.71
C LEU A 202 9.77 40.00 14.26
N ALA A 203 8.75 39.88 15.11
CA ALA A 203 8.04 40.98 15.77
C ALA A 203 8.72 41.40 17.09
#